data_f178122b2c4b8347ce30bdbe04ca5bdc
#
_entry.id   f178122b2c4b8347ce30bdbe04ca5bdc
#
_cell.length_a   1.000
_cell.length_b   1.000
_cell.length_c   1.000
_cell.angle_alpha   90.00
_cell.angle_beta   90.00
_cell.angle_gamma   90.00
#
_symmetry.space_group_name_H-M   'P 1'
#
loop_
_entity.id
_entity.type
_entity.pdbx_description
1 polymer ?
#
loop_
_entity_poly.entity_id
_entity_poly.type
_entity_poly.pdbx_seq_one_letter_code
_entity_poly.pdbx_strand_id
1 'polypeptide(L)'
;TSQVSGALVPGKTAIDVLRATLPAGTVSGAPKVRAMEIIDELEPVKRGPYAGVVGYVDFSGNLDTAIAIRTMFIGESAAYLQAGAGIVADSEPDDEDLECRNKAAGLLAAIPAARRMTKRRLDGGTKA
;
A
#
# COMPACT_ATOMS: atom_id res chain seq x y z
N THR A 1 -11.60 13.18 7.80
CA THR A 1 -10.97 13.32 6.47
C THR A 1 -10.66 14.78 6.20
N SER A 2 -9.54 15.05 5.58
CA SER A 2 -9.14 16.39 5.15
C SER A 2 -8.71 16.35 3.69
N GLN A 3 -8.95 17.47 3.00
CA GLN A 3 -8.53 17.65 1.60
C GLN A 3 -7.61 18.86 1.52
N VAL A 4 -6.50 18.72 0.80
CA VAL A 4 -5.59 19.81 0.47
C VAL A 4 -5.60 19.99 -1.04
N SER A 5 -5.79 21.22 -1.50
CA SER A 5 -5.84 21.59 -2.91
C SER A 5 -4.85 22.71 -3.20
N GLY A 6 -4.34 22.75 -4.42
CA GLY A 6 -3.43 23.78 -4.87
C GLY A 6 -3.37 23.84 -6.40
N ALA A 7 -2.88 24.95 -6.92
CA ALA A 7 -2.65 25.11 -8.34
C ALA A 7 -1.30 24.49 -8.74
N LEU A 8 -1.28 23.79 -9.87
CA LEU A 8 -0.03 23.27 -10.43
C LEU A 8 0.79 24.44 -11.00
N VAL A 9 2.08 24.44 -10.66
CA VAL A 9 3.04 25.43 -11.20
C VAL A 9 3.12 25.30 -12.73
N PRO A 10 3.04 26.41 -13.49
CA PRO A 10 3.15 26.37 -14.94
C PRO A 10 4.37 25.57 -15.43
N GLY A 11 4.18 24.73 -16.44
CA GLY A 11 5.22 23.89 -17.03
C GLY A 11 5.53 22.59 -16.27
N LYS A 12 4.84 22.33 -15.16
CA LYS A 12 4.92 21.05 -14.44
C LYS A 12 3.86 20.07 -14.91
N THR A 13 4.19 18.79 -14.84
CA THR A 13 3.33 17.69 -15.25
C THR A 13 2.86 16.88 -14.03
N ALA A 14 1.89 16.00 -14.23
CA ALA A 14 1.46 15.04 -13.23
C ALA A 14 2.62 14.19 -12.67
N ILE A 15 3.59 13.84 -13.49
CA ILE A 15 4.78 13.09 -13.08
C ILE A 15 5.70 13.92 -12.17
N ASP A 16 5.81 15.24 -12.41
CA ASP A 16 6.56 16.12 -11.52
C ASP A 16 5.90 16.22 -10.14
N VAL A 17 4.56 16.24 -10.09
CA VAL A 17 3.80 16.18 -8.83
C VAL A 17 4.09 14.87 -8.11
N LEU A 18 4.01 13.76 -8.82
CA LEU A 18 4.29 12.44 -8.24
C LEU A 18 5.72 12.38 -7.63
N ARG A 19 6.73 12.84 -8.35
CA ARG A 19 8.11 12.91 -7.85
C ARG A 19 8.26 13.78 -6.61
N ALA A 20 7.52 14.88 -6.52
CA ALA A 20 7.59 15.81 -5.40
C ALA A 20 6.85 15.29 -4.14
N THR A 21 5.88 14.41 -4.30
CA THR A 21 5.01 13.94 -3.21
C THR A 21 5.38 12.56 -2.68
N LEU A 22 6.15 11.76 -3.41
CA LEU A 22 6.60 10.44 -2.99
C LEU A 22 7.91 10.48 -2.19
N PRO A 23 8.05 9.52 -1.26
CA PRO A 23 7.03 8.65 -0.69
C PRO A 23 6.06 9.42 0.21
N ALA A 24 4.82 8.92 0.33
CA ALA A 24 3.81 9.55 1.18
C ALA A 24 4.24 9.53 2.66
N GLY A 25 4.00 10.65 3.36
CA GLY A 25 4.41 10.81 4.77
C GLY A 25 3.84 9.76 5.72
N THR A 26 2.61 9.29 5.46
CA THR A 26 1.94 8.25 6.26
C THR A 26 2.65 6.89 6.25
N VAL A 27 3.52 6.63 5.28
CA VAL A 27 4.26 5.37 5.14
C VAL A 27 5.78 5.56 5.24
N SER A 28 6.26 6.82 5.35
CA SER A 28 7.68 7.13 5.53
C SER A 28 7.98 7.73 6.91
N GLY A 29 7.08 8.55 7.43
CA GLY A 29 7.30 9.25 8.70
C GLY A 29 7.85 10.68 8.53
N ALA A 30 8.12 11.34 9.66
CA ALA A 30 8.62 12.70 9.73
C ALA A 30 9.64 12.87 10.86
N PRO A 31 10.75 13.62 10.66
CA PRO A 31 11.20 14.22 9.39
C PRO A 31 11.52 13.15 8.33
N LYS A 32 11.08 13.36 7.11
CA LYS A 32 11.03 12.33 6.06
C LYS A 32 12.38 11.66 5.79
N VAL A 33 13.44 12.42 5.63
CA VAL A 33 14.77 11.87 5.30
C VAL A 33 15.25 10.94 6.41
N ARG A 34 15.25 11.40 7.66
CA ARG A 34 15.70 10.57 8.79
C ARG A 34 14.82 9.36 9.03
N ALA A 35 13.51 9.50 8.86
CA ALA A 35 12.58 8.37 8.96
C ALA A 35 12.88 7.30 7.92
N MET A 36 13.17 7.70 6.67
CA MET A 36 13.54 6.75 5.61
C MET A 36 14.88 6.07 5.85
N GLU A 37 15.88 6.79 6.42
CA GLU A 37 17.15 6.19 6.83
C GLU A 37 16.92 5.09 7.89
N ILE A 38 16.12 5.39 8.92
CA ILE A 38 15.77 4.43 9.98
C ILE A 38 15.04 3.21 9.41
N ILE A 39 14.12 3.40 8.47
CA ILE A 39 13.43 2.31 7.78
C ILE A 39 14.43 1.43 7.04
N ASP A 40 15.39 2.00 6.31
CA ASP A 40 16.41 1.24 5.57
C ASP A 40 17.39 0.52 6.51
N GLU A 41 17.66 1.08 7.69
CA GLU A 41 18.49 0.47 8.73
C GLU A 41 17.81 -0.73 9.42
N LEU A 42 16.51 -0.64 9.70
CA LEU A 42 15.81 -1.57 10.57
C LEU A 42 14.96 -2.62 9.85
N GLU A 43 14.43 -2.32 8.67
CA GLU A 43 13.60 -3.29 7.95
C GLU A 43 14.47 -4.37 7.30
N PRO A 44 14.24 -5.66 7.62
CA PRO A 44 15.11 -6.75 7.15
C PRO A 44 14.93 -7.06 5.66
N VAL A 45 13.83 -6.59 5.06
CA VAL A 45 13.50 -6.84 3.64
C VAL A 45 13.07 -5.55 2.97
N LYS A 46 13.40 -5.38 1.70
CA LYS A 46 12.94 -4.25 0.92
C LYS A 46 11.43 -4.30 0.71
N ARG A 47 10.79 -3.14 0.75
CA ARG A 47 9.32 -3.00 0.67
C ARG A 47 8.73 -3.37 -0.70
N GLY A 48 9.53 -3.35 -1.77
CA GLY A 48 9.02 -3.58 -3.11
C GLY A 48 7.88 -2.60 -3.46
N PRO A 49 6.71 -3.09 -3.89
CA PRO A 49 5.57 -2.25 -4.19
C PRO A 49 4.88 -1.65 -2.95
N TYR A 50 5.08 -2.22 -1.75
CA TYR A 50 4.47 -1.71 -0.52
C TYR A 50 4.94 -0.28 -0.22
N ALA A 51 4.00 0.58 0.16
CA ALA A 51 4.23 2.01 0.43
C ALA A 51 4.59 2.87 -0.81
N GLY A 52 4.63 2.27 -1.99
CA GLY A 52 4.64 3.00 -3.25
C GLY A 52 3.26 3.56 -3.61
N VAL A 53 3.01 3.77 -4.89
CA VAL A 53 1.70 4.20 -5.39
C VAL A 53 1.22 3.28 -6.51
N VAL A 54 -0.09 3.16 -6.61
CA VAL A 54 -0.79 2.55 -7.73
C VAL A 54 -1.80 3.55 -8.30
N GLY A 55 -1.90 3.64 -9.60
CA GLY A 55 -2.81 4.57 -10.22
C GLY A 55 -2.62 4.67 -11.73
N TYR A 56 -3.11 5.74 -12.31
CA TYR A 56 -3.03 5.98 -13.75
C TYR A 56 -2.83 7.47 -14.07
N VAL A 57 -2.29 7.70 -15.24
CA VAL A 57 -2.30 9.02 -15.89
C VAL A 57 -3.17 8.89 -17.13
N ASP A 58 -4.17 9.74 -17.27
CA ASP A 58 -5.03 9.74 -18.45
C ASP A 58 -4.42 10.52 -19.62
N PHE A 59 -5.03 10.42 -20.79
CA PHE A 59 -4.56 11.11 -21.99
C PHE A 59 -4.72 12.63 -21.94
N SER A 60 -5.48 13.15 -20.99
CA SER A 60 -5.61 14.59 -20.72
C SER A 60 -4.56 15.10 -19.74
N GLY A 61 -3.71 14.20 -19.21
CA GLY A 61 -2.64 14.54 -18.27
C GLY A 61 -3.08 14.54 -16.80
N ASN A 62 -4.30 14.11 -16.50
CA ASN A 62 -4.74 13.93 -15.11
C ASN A 62 -4.07 12.71 -14.50
N LEU A 63 -3.73 12.80 -13.22
CA LEU A 63 -3.14 11.73 -12.44
C LEU A 63 -4.08 11.39 -11.28
N ASP A 64 -4.39 10.11 -11.12
CA ASP A 64 -5.09 9.59 -9.96
C ASP A 64 -4.29 8.41 -9.38
N THR A 65 -3.90 8.52 -8.11
CA THR A 65 -3.05 7.54 -7.44
C THR A 65 -3.50 7.31 -6.01
N ALA A 66 -3.29 6.08 -5.54
CA ALA A 66 -3.44 5.70 -4.14
C ALA A 66 -2.14 5.09 -3.62
N ILE A 67 -1.90 5.21 -2.31
CA ILE A 67 -0.77 4.54 -1.67
C ILE A 67 -0.99 3.04 -1.72
N ALA A 68 0.03 2.28 -2.11
CA ALA A 68 0.00 0.82 -2.15
C ALA A 68 0.11 0.22 -0.73
N ILE A 69 -0.96 0.37 0.04
CA ILE A 69 -1.18 -0.26 1.36
C ILE A 69 -2.45 -1.10 1.33
N ARG A 70 -2.62 -1.98 2.30
CA ARG A 70 -3.80 -2.88 2.33
C ARG A 70 -3.97 -3.64 1.01
N THR A 71 -2.82 -3.99 0.40
CA THR A 71 -2.72 -4.58 -0.93
C THR A 71 -1.99 -5.91 -0.84
N MET A 72 -2.50 -6.91 -1.55
CA MET A 72 -1.85 -8.20 -1.74
C MET A 72 -1.34 -8.28 -3.17
N PHE A 73 -0.07 -8.59 -3.34
CA PHE A 73 0.55 -8.80 -4.64
C PHE A 73 0.56 -10.30 -4.93
N ILE A 74 -0.07 -10.69 -6.02
CA ILE A 74 -0.21 -12.11 -6.39
C ILE A 74 0.77 -12.38 -7.53
N GLY A 75 1.77 -13.20 -7.25
CA GLY A 75 2.69 -13.76 -8.24
C GLY A 75 2.25 -15.15 -8.72
N GLU A 76 3.07 -15.77 -9.53
CA GLU A 76 2.77 -17.10 -10.11
C GLU A 76 2.64 -18.19 -9.06
N SER A 77 3.48 -18.18 -8.02
CA SER A 77 3.55 -19.24 -7.00
C SER A 77 3.22 -18.77 -5.58
N ALA A 78 3.16 -17.46 -5.35
CA ALA A 78 2.98 -16.91 -4.01
C ALA A 78 2.18 -15.61 -4.02
N ALA A 79 1.53 -15.33 -2.91
CA ALA A 79 0.93 -14.02 -2.62
C ALA A 79 1.80 -13.31 -1.57
N TYR A 80 2.11 -12.05 -1.82
CA TYR A 80 2.94 -11.20 -0.95
C TYR A 80 2.06 -10.14 -0.30
N LEU A 81 2.21 -10.01 0.99
CA LEU A 81 1.51 -9.03 1.81
C LEU A 81 2.51 -8.38 2.75
N GLN A 82 2.45 -7.07 2.86
CA GLN A 82 3.22 -6.32 3.85
C GLN A 82 2.29 -5.34 4.59
N ALA A 83 2.51 -5.21 5.88
CA ALA A 83 1.83 -4.28 6.76
C ALA A 83 2.87 -3.61 7.66
N GLY A 84 2.55 -2.43 8.14
CA GLY A 84 3.38 -1.68 9.07
C GLY A 84 2.52 -0.75 9.92
N ALA A 85 3.08 -0.29 11.03
CA ALA A 85 2.50 0.69 11.92
C ALA A 85 3.33 1.97 11.95
N GLY A 86 2.71 3.06 12.36
CA GLY A 86 3.40 4.34 12.56
C GLY A 86 3.96 4.41 13.97
N ILE A 87 5.27 4.47 14.11
CA ILE A 87 5.94 4.48 15.41
C ILE A 87 6.11 5.92 15.89
N VAL A 88 5.70 6.18 17.11
CA VAL A 88 5.87 7.46 17.81
C VAL A 88 6.50 7.21 19.18
N ALA A 89 6.82 8.29 19.90
CA ALA A 89 7.52 8.21 21.19
C ALA A 89 6.76 7.38 22.26
N ASP A 90 5.44 7.40 22.20
CA ASP A 90 4.58 6.70 23.16
C ASP A 90 4.09 5.35 22.63
N SER A 91 4.62 4.86 21.52
CA SER A 91 4.26 3.55 20.96
C SER A 91 4.74 2.42 21.86
N GLU A 92 3.86 1.47 22.13
CA GLU A 92 4.20 0.23 22.81
C GLU A 92 4.42 -0.89 21.79
N PRO A 93 5.57 -1.61 21.82
CA PRO A 93 5.94 -2.58 20.78
C PRO A 93 4.89 -3.66 20.52
N ASP A 94 4.26 -4.19 21.56
CA ASP A 94 3.26 -5.26 21.47
C ASP A 94 1.98 -4.76 20.79
N ASP A 95 1.58 -3.52 21.05
CA ASP A 95 0.39 -2.91 20.45
C ASP A 95 0.62 -2.62 18.96
N GLU A 96 1.82 -2.16 18.59
CA GLU A 96 2.18 -1.90 17.20
C GLU A 96 2.31 -3.21 16.38
N ASP A 97 2.84 -4.28 16.97
CA ASP A 97 2.85 -5.61 16.34
C ASP A 97 1.42 -6.13 16.13
N LEU A 98 0.57 -5.99 17.15
CA LEU A 98 -0.84 -6.36 17.06
C LEU A 98 -1.57 -5.56 15.95
N GLU A 99 -1.29 -4.27 15.82
CA GLU A 99 -1.84 -3.43 14.76
C GLU A 99 -1.40 -3.94 13.38
N CYS A 100 -0.12 -4.27 13.21
CA CYS A 100 0.40 -4.85 11.96
C CYS A 100 -0.32 -6.16 11.61
N ARG A 101 -0.49 -7.06 12.57
CA ARG A 101 -1.21 -8.33 12.40
C ARG A 101 -2.67 -8.11 12.01
N ASN A 102 -3.36 -7.18 12.66
CA ASN A 102 -4.75 -6.83 12.36
C ASN A 102 -4.90 -6.24 10.95
N LYS A 103 -3.96 -5.39 10.52
CA LYS A 103 -3.92 -4.84 9.15
C LYS A 103 -3.75 -5.95 8.11
N ALA A 104 -2.95 -6.96 8.40
CA ALA A 104 -2.73 -8.11 7.51
C ALA A 104 -3.91 -9.08 7.48
N ALA A 105 -4.57 -9.30 8.60
CA ALA A 105 -5.60 -10.33 8.78
C ALA A 105 -6.77 -10.19 7.80
N GLY A 106 -7.21 -8.96 7.52
CA GLY A 106 -8.30 -8.69 6.57
C GLY A 106 -7.98 -9.16 5.15
N LEU A 107 -6.75 -8.97 4.71
CA LEU A 107 -6.30 -9.42 3.39
C LEU A 107 -6.10 -10.94 3.35
N LEU A 108 -5.52 -11.51 4.40
CA LEU A 108 -5.34 -12.96 4.51
C LEU A 108 -6.68 -13.70 4.48
N ALA A 109 -7.74 -13.13 5.05
CA ALA A 109 -9.09 -13.70 5.01
C ALA A 109 -9.68 -13.77 3.60
N ALA A 110 -9.19 -12.98 2.64
CA ALA A 110 -9.62 -13.04 1.25
C ALA A 110 -9.21 -14.35 0.55
N ILE A 111 -8.09 -14.95 0.94
CA ILE A 111 -7.58 -16.20 0.31
C ILE A 111 -8.56 -17.36 0.43
N PRO A 112 -9.02 -17.76 1.64
CA PRO A 112 -10.00 -18.83 1.76
C PRO A 112 -11.36 -18.44 1.16
N ALA A 113 -11.71 -17.16 1.15
CA ALA A 113 -12.93 -16.69 0.48
C ALA A 113 -12.85 -16.91 -1.03
N ALA A 114 -11.76 -16.53 -1.68
CA ALA A 114 -11.52 -16.73 -3.11
C ALA A 114 -11.54 -18.22 -3.47
N ARG A 115 -10.90 -19.08 -2.66
CA ARG A 115 -10.90 -20.53 -2.87
C ARG A 115 -12.33 -21.13 -2.84
N ARG A 116 -13.18 -20.66 -1.93
CA ARG A 116 -14.59 -21.09 -1.86
C ARG A 116 -15.38 -20.67 -3.11
N MET A 117 -15.13 -19.46 -3.60
CA MET A 117 -15.80 -18.96 -4.81
C MET A 117 -15.40 -19.75 -6.05
N THR A 118 -14.12 -20.09 -6.21
CA THR A 118 -13.61 -20.88 -7.32
C THR A 118 -14.18 -22.29 -7.31
N LYS A 119 -14.20 -22.96 -6.15
CA LYS A 119 -14.80 -24.29 -6.00
C LYS A 119 -16.26 -24.30 -6.41
N ARG A 120 -17.06 -23.33 -5.93
CA ARG A 120 -18.49 -23.22 -6.27
C ARG A 120 -18.73 -23.01 -7.76
N ARG A 121 -17.82 -22.34 -8.47
CA ARG A 121 -17.89 -22.11 -9.91
C ARG A 121 -17.57 -23.37 -10.70
N LEU A 122 -16.63 -24.19 -10.25
CA LEU A 122 -16.29 -25.46 -10.86
C LEU A 122 -17.41 -26.51 -10.65
N ASP A 123 -17.98 -26.57 -9.46
CA ASP A 123 -19.06 -27.51 -9.11
C ASP A 123 -20.43 -27.13 -9.75
N GLY A 124 -20.63 -25.82 -10.06
CA GLY A 124 -21.86 -25.30 -10.69
C GLY A 124 -21.87 -25.29 -12.22
N GLY A 125 -20.75 -25.60 -12.86
CA GLY A 125 -20.60 -25.61 -14.32
C GLY A 125 -21.02 -26.92 -15.00
N THR A 126 -21.49 -27.91 -14.24
CA THR A 126 -21.91 -29.20 -14.78
C THR A 126 -23.42 -29.41 -14.62
N LYS A 127 -24.21 -28.47 -15.14
CA LYS A 127 -25.66 -28.67 -15.40
C LYS A 127 -25.98 -27.99 -16.72
N ALA A 128 -25.87 -28.72 -17.77
CA ALA A 128 -26.59 -28.57 -19.03
C ALA A 128 -26.85 -29.98 -19.58
#